data_d79ed2e35aec5bbe3dc24b17913168a1
#
_entry.id   d79ed2e35aec5bbe3dc24b17913168a1
#
_cell.length_a   1.000
_cell.length_b   1.000
_cell.length_c   1.000
_cell.angle_alpha   90.00
_cell.angle_beta   90.00
_cell.angle_gamma   90.00
#
_symmetry.space_group_name_H-M   'P 1'
#
loop_
_entity.id
_entity.type
_entity.pdbx_description
1 polymer ?
#
loop_
_entity_poly.entity_id
_entity_poly.type
_entity_poly.pdbx_seq_one_letter_code
_entity_poly.pdbx_strand_id
1 'polypeptide(L)'
;HNQLFGISVHEVPGSQNPGRRTELLRTHGVKQIVGLGGPLASGESYCVFLYATVPIDSKTKSLIQMVSGNICLACSAGDEQWWSARAKRGEGTPYSREAGFAFAQGTYRRLLELNESLAVNQEKSYFEEVQELQQSDLKMRRIADAVPGAVYQYVITRDGCQRFSYISRGAVNMVGYPADVIVSDYSAVWKLVLPEDMSGIMASIEDAIRRGVRWAHEFRLRLPDGRVKWLRGDSLPEVPTADGTVLFHGLLTDVTERRLAEAELR
;
A
#
# COMPACT_ATOMS: atom_id res chain seq x y z
N HIS A 1 -20.61 41.29 -9.41
CA HIS A 1 -20.08 41.52 -8.07
C HIS A 1 -20.31 40.31 -7.15
N ASN A 2 -19.77 39.14 -7.54
CA ASN A 2 -19.86 37.90 -6.77
C ASN A 2 -18.49 37.47 -6.28
N GLN A 3 -17.90 38.19 -5.31
CA GLN A 3 -16.78 37.69 -4.51
C GLN A 3 -17.24 37.62 -3.05
N LEU A 4 -18.20 36.73 -2.76
CA LEU A 4 -18.78 36.64 -1.41
C LEU A 4 -18.12 35.58 -0.52
N PHE A 5 -17.35 34.62 -1.08
CA PHE A 5 -16.74 33.57 -0.28
C PHE A 5 -15.38 33.18 -0.84
N GLY A 6 -14.31 33.47 -0.10
CA GLY A 6 -12.98 33.01 -0.40
C GLY A 6 -12.67 31.68 0.31
N ILE A 7 -12.32 30.65 -0.45
CA ILE A 7 -11.67 29.45 0.09
C ILE A 7 -10.22 29.46 -0.34
N SER A 8 -9.32 29.40 0.63
CA SER A 8 -7.90 29.22 0.37
C SER A 8 -7.42 27.91 0.97
N VAL A 9 -6.69 27.11 0.20
CA VAL A 9 -6.03 25.90 0.69
C VAL A 9 -4.53 26.16 0.66
N HIS A 10 -3.89 26.03 1.81
CA HIS A 10 -2.47 26.26 1.96
C HIS A 10 -1.79 24.98 2.48
N GLU A 11 -0.70 24.59 1.86
CA GLU A 11 0.17 23.55 2.38
C GLU A 11 0.99 24.08 3.55
N VAL A 12 1.24 23.25 4.56
CA VAL A 12 2.12 23.60 5.67
C VAL A 12 3.56 23.58 5.17
N PRO A 13 4.27 24.72 5.14
CA PRO A 13 5.60 24.82 4.54
C PRO A 13 6.62 23.87 5.15
N GLY A 14 7.45 23.26 4.29
CA GLY A 14 8.59 22.42 4.67
C GLY A 14 9.86 23.17 5.06
N SER A 15 9.79 24.41 5.56
CA SER A 15 10.96 25.25 5.78
C SER A 15 11.92 24.71 6.85
N GLN A 16 13.23 24.97 6.68
CA GLN A 16 14.30 24.54 7.62
C GLN A 16 14.28 25.32 8.94
N ASN A 17 13.56 26.46 9.01
CA ASN A 17 13.41 27.24 10.24
C ASN A 17 11.95 27.65 10.42
N PRO A 18 11.07 26.72 10.84
CA PRO A 18 9.65 27.00 11.00
C PRO A 18 9.41 27.90 12.21
N GLY A 19 8.61 28.95 12.05
CA GLY A 19 8.11 29.70 13.18
C GLY A 19 7.32 28.79 14.13
N ARG A 20 7.22 29.19 15.43
CA ARG A 20 6.55 28.42 16.51
C ARG A 20 5.18 27.88 16.14
N ARG A 21 4.41 28.59 15.32
CA ARG A 21 3.09 28.18 14.83
C ARG A 21 3.16 27.03 13.83
N THR A 22 4.11 27.04 12.91
CA THR A 22 4.32 25.99 11.90
C THR A 22 4.84 24.72 12.55
N GLU A 23 5.66 24.83 13.58
CA GLU A 23 6.15 23.71 14.36
C GLU A 23 5.02 23.00 15.11
N LEU A 24 4.11 23.76 15.74
CA LEU A 24 2.93 23.21 16.40
C LEU A 24 2.04 22.43 15.43
N LEU A 25 1.78 22.97 14.24
CA LEU A 25 0.97 22.31 13.22
C LEU A 25 1.59 20.97 12.77
N ARG A 26 2.90 20.92 12.60
CA ARG A 26 3.62 19.70 12.25
C ARG A 26 3.58 18.65 13.36
N THR A 27 3.75 19.06 14.61
CA THR A 27 3.66 18.16 15.77
C THR A 27 2.32 17.45 15.82
N HIS A 28 1.24 18.09 15.34
CA HIS A 28 -0.10 17.51 15.25
C HIS A 28 -0.40 16.87 13.88
N GLY A 29 0.61 16.69 13.03
CA GLY A 29 0.46 16.00 11.74
C GLY A 29 -0.35 16.79 10.70
N VAL A 30 -0.54 18.11 10.88
CA VAL A 30 -1.30 18.94 9.95
C VAL A 30 -0.52 19.12 8.65
N LYS A 31 -1.13 18.74 7.54
CA LYS A 31 -0.56 18.85 6.18
C LYS A 31 -1.10 20.04 5.41
N GLN A 32 -2.38 20.36 5.61
CA GLN A 32 -3.05 21.45 4.90
C GLN A 32 -3.92 22.28 5.85
N ILE A 33 -4.09 23.56 5.53
CA ILE A 33 -4.98 24.48 6.22
C ILE A 33 -5.97 25.01 5.19
N VAL A 34 -7.25 24.92 5.50
CA VAL A 34 -8.32 25.52 4.69
C VAL A 34 -8.86 26.73 5.43
N GLY A 35 -8.71 27.89 4.84
CA GLY A 35 -9.34 29.13 5.31
C GLY A 35 -10.68 29.36 4.61
N LEU A 36 -11.71 29.60 5.39
CA LEU A 36 -13.03 30.02 4.93
C LEU A 36 -13.32 31.39 5.54
N GLY A 37 -13.74 32.33 4.74
CA GLY A 37 -14.04 33.65 5.28
C GLY A 37 -14.82 34.51 4.31
N GLY A 38 -15.48 35.52 4.88
CA GLY A 38 -16.24 36.50 4.11
C GLY A 38 -16.78 37.62 4.99
N PRO A 39 -17.30 38.68 4.36
CA PRO A 39 -17.92 39.78 5.09
C PRO A 39 -19.27 39.37 5.67
N LEU A 40 -19.56 39.81 6.88
CA LEU A 40 -20.90 39.75 7.46
C LEU A 40 -21.68 41.01 7.04
N ALA A 41 -22.98 40.95 7.16
CA ALA A 41 -23.85 42.08 6.85
C ALA A 41 -23.65 43.26 7.81
N SER A 42 -23.09 43.01 8.98
CA SER A 42 -22.67 44.06 9.96
C SER A 42 -21.47 44.92 9.49
N GLY A 43 -20.77 44.47 8.41
CA GLY A 43 -19.50 45.08 8.00
C GLY A 43 -18.30 44.43 8.63
N GLU A 44 -18.48 43.52 9.58
CA GLU A 44 -17.42 42.66 10.13
C GLU A 44 -17.10 41.50 9.18
N SER A 45 -16.03 40.81 9.46
CA SER A 45 -15.63 39.62 8.69
C SER A 45 -15.53 38.39 9.60
N TYR A 46 -15.93 37.24 9.11
CA TYR A 46 -15.68 35.98 9.79
C TYR A 46 -14.55 35.22 9.10
N CYS A 47 -13.85 34.43 9.86
CA CYS A 47 -12.83 33.52 9.35
C CYS A 47 -12.87 32.21 10.13
N VAL A 48 -12.92 31.08 9.41
CA VAL A 48 -12.85 29.73 9.97
C VAL A 48 -11.64 29.02 9.37
N PHE A 49 -10.83 28.42 10.20
CA PHE A 49 -9.69 27.60 9.76
C PHE A 49 -9.94 26.14 10.08
N LEU A 50 -9.81 25.30 9.06
CA LEU A 50 -9.84 23.84 9.16
C LEU A 50 -8.41 23.32 9.01
N TYR A 51 -7.99 22.46 9.90
CA TYR A 51 -6.66 21.84 9.89
C TYR A 51 -6.78 20.38 9.45
N ALA A 52 -6.20 20.03 8.30
CA ALA A 52 -6.30 18.70 7.74
C ALA A 52 -4.99 17.93 7.91
N THR A 53 -5.07 16.73 8.43
CA THR A 53 -3.94 15.79 8.57
C THR A 53 -3.73 14.94 7.31
N VAL A 54 -4.68 14.95 6.38
CA VAL A 54 -4.62 14.30 5.06
C VAL A 54 -4.77 15.34 3.95
N PRO A 55 -4.25 15.10 2.74
CA PRO A 55 -4.49 15.97 1.60
C PRO A 55 -5.98 16.08 1.28
N ILE A 56 -6.44 17.31 1.02
CA ILE A 56 -7.83 17.59 0.66
C ILE A 56 -7.96 17.53 -0.87
N ASP A 57 -8.71 16.57 -1.36
CA ASP A 57 -8.99 16.40 -2.77
C ASP A 57 -10.01 17.43 -3.29
N SER A 58 -10.21 17.47 -4.60
CA SER A 58 -11.14 18.38 -5.26
C SER A 58 -12.60 18.17 -4.83
N LYS A 59 -12.98 16.93 -4.53
CA LYS A 59 -14.34 16.57 -4.09
C LYS A 59 -14.61 17.09 -2.67
N THR A 60 -13.66 16.87 -1.77
CA THR A 60 -13.72 17.38 -0.39
C THR A 60 -13.69 18.91 -0.38
N LYS A 61 -12.87 19.55 -1.25
CA LYS A 61 -12.87 21.00 -1.42
C LYS A 61 -14.24 21.54 -1.83
N SER A 62 -14.92 20.89 -2.78
CA SER A 62 -16.26 21.26 -3.22
C SER A 62 -17.31 21.13 -2.09
N LEU A 63 -17.21 20.06 -1.26
CA LEU A 63 -18.05 19.89 -0.09
C LEU A 63 -17.84 21.00 0.95
N ILE A 64 -16.59 21.35 1.26
CA ILE A 64 -16.24 22.45 2.16
C ILE A 64 -16.81 23.77 1.62
N GLN A 65 -16.76 23.98 0.31
CA GLN A 65 -17.31 25.15 -0.37
C GLN A 65 -18.82 25.25 -0.22
N MET A 66 -19.51 24.14 -0.34
CA MET A 66 -20.97 24.07 -0.14
C MET A 66 -21.36 24.39 1.31
N VAL A 67 -20.56 23.93 2.28
CA VAL A 67 -20.77 24.18 3.71
C VAL A 67 -20.42 25.62 4.10
N SER A 68 -19.47 26.27 3.43
CA SER A 68 -19.06 27.64 3.73
C SER A 68 -20.20 28.66 3.63
N GLY A 69 -21.08 28.47 2.64
CA GLY A 69 -22.31 29.29 2.49
C GLY A 69 -23.24 29.17 3.70
N ASN A 70 -23.36 27.98 4.25
CA ASN A 70 -24.21 27.73 5.42
C ASN A 70 -23.59 28.28 6.71
N ILE A 71 -22.28 28.26 6.84
CA ILE A 71 -21.54 28.88 7.97
C ILE A 71 -21.75 30.39 7.94
N CYS A 72 -21.67 31.02 6.77
CA CYS A 72 -21.96 32.44 6.62
C CYS A 72 -23.39 32.79 7.03
N LEU A 73 -24.38 32.02 6.57
CA LEU A 73 -25.78 32.22 6.94
C LEU A 73 -25.99 32.08 8.46
N ALA A 74 -25.36 31.08 9.08
CA ALA A 74 -25.43 30.87 10.53
C ALA A 74 -24.79 32.03 11.31
N CYS A 75 -23.62 32.52 10.88
CA CYS A 75 -22.96 33.69 11.47
C CYS A 75 -23.81 34.94 11.28
N SER A 76 -24.40 35.16 10.10
CA SER A 76 -25.27 36.31 9.82
C SER A 76 -26.58 36.26 10.61
N ALA A 77 -27.09 35.04 10.88
CA ALA A 77 -28.30 34.86 11.69
C ALA A 77 -28.13 35.31 13.17
N GLY A 78 -26.88 35.34 13.66
CA GLY A 78 -26.53 35.90 14.99
C GLY A 78 -26.45 37.40 15.05
N ASP A 79 -26.44 38.10 13.92
CA ASP A 79 -26.26 39.54 13.83
C ASP A 79 -27.61 40.29 13.90
N GLU A 80 -27.98 40.73 15.10
CA GLU A 80 -29.26 41.46 15.33
C GLU A 80 -29.34 42.78 14.54
N GLN A 81 -28.23 43.42 14.24
CA GLN A 81 -28.24 44.70 13.49
C GLN A 81 -28.56 44.44 12.01
N TRP A 82 -28.10 43.37 11.45
CA TRP A 82 -28.41 42.98 10.07
C TRP A 82 -29.91 42.67 9.89
N TRP A 83 -30.48 41.91 10.81
CA TRP A 83 -31.91 41.55 10.77
C TRP A 83 -32.77 42.78 10.95
N SER A 84 -32.48 43.69 11.89
CA SER A 84 -33.23 44.92 12.11
C SER A 84 -33.13 45.87 10.94
N ALA A 85 -31.97 45.99 10.28
CA ALA A 85 -31.79 46.83 9.09
C ALA A 85 -32.63 46.30 7.88
N ARG A 86 -32.74 44.98 7.72
CA ARG A 86 -33.48 44.31 6.66
C ARG A 86 -35.03 44.43 6.88
N ALA A 87 -35.44 44.26 8.12
CA ALA A 87 -36.84 44.48 8.51
C ALA A 87 -37.32 45.92 8.24
N LYS A 88 -36.44 46.92 8.51
CA LYS A 88 -36.73 48.34 8.22
C LYS A 88 -36.83 48.66 6.73
N ARG A 89 -36.22 47.86 5.83
CA ARG A 89 -36.32 48.02 4.38
C ARG A 89 -37.55 47.31 3.76
N GLY A 90 -38.38 46.62 4.57
CA GLY A 90 -39.50 45.86 4.08
C GLY A 90 -39.11 44.59 3.30
N GLU A 91 -37.87 44.22 3.31
CA GLU A 91 -37.37 42.97 2.72
C GLU A 91 -37.75 41.85 3.68
N GLY A 92 -38.74 41.03 3.29
CA GLY A 92 -39.17 39.89 4.08
C GLY A 92 -38.01 39.03 4.56
N THR A 93 -38.01 38.71 5.84
CA THR A 93 -36.96 37.83 6.44
C THR A 93 -37.24 36.40 5.98
N PRO A 94 -36.43 35.80 5.09
CA PRO A 94 -36.65 34.42 4.65
C PRO A 94 -36.46 33.41 5.79
N TYR A 95 -35.79 33.83 6.87
CA TYR A 95 -35.52 32.96 8.03
C TYR A 95 -35.58 33.76 9.33
N SER A 96 -36.28 33.26 10.34
CA SER A 96 -36.09 33.73 11.74
C SER A 96 -34.74 33.23 12.27
N ARG A 97 -34.26 33.86 13.35
CA ARG A 97 -33.02 33.40 14.05
C ARG A 97 -33.10 31.91 14.41
N GLU A 98 -34.30 31.44 14.82
CA GLU A 98 -34.58 30.05 15.14
C GLU A 98 -34.51 29.14 13.91
N ALA A 99 -35.02 29.58 12.76
CA ALA A 99 -34.93 28.82 11.51
C ALA A 99 -33.51 28.71 10.98
N GLY A 100 -32.67 29.76 11.13
CA GLY A 100 -31.26 29.74 10.80
C GLY A 100 -30.45 28.76 11.68
N PHE A 101 -30.75 28.76 12.99
CA PHE A 101 -30.14 27.84 13.94
C PHE A 101 -30.55 26.39 13.70
N ALA A 102 -31.84 26.12 13.45
CA ALA A 102 -32.35 24.79 13.13
C ALA A 102 -31.76 24.26 11.82
N PHE A 103 -31.58 25.12 10.80
CA PHE A 103 -30.91 24.76 9.55
C PHE A 103 -29.42 24.39 9.74
N ALA A 104 -28.70 25.20 10.54
CA ALA A 104 -27.31 24.92 10.87
C ALA A 104 -27.16 23.60 11.63
N GLN A 105 -28.04 23.32 12.60
CA GLN A 105 -28.05 22.03 13.33
C GLN A 105 -28.38 20.87 12.41
N GLY A 106 -29.33 21.01 11.50
CA GLY A 106 -29.69 19.99 10.52
C GLY A 106 -28.52 19.66 9.57
N THR A 107 -27.83 20.70 9.10
CA THR A 107 -26.64 20.56 8.24
C THR A 107 -25.51 19.86 8.97
N TYR A 108 -25.24 20.25 10.23
CA TYR A 108 -24.21 19.64 11.06
C TYR A 108 -24.48 18.14 11.30
N ARG A 109 -25.74 17.81 11.64
CA ARG A 109 -26.15 16.40 11.81
C ARG A 109 -25.93 15.59 10.53
N ARG A 110 -26.31 16.13 9.38
CA ARG A 110 -26.16 15.47 8.09
C ARG A 110 -24.69 15.28 7.69
N LEU A 111 -23.81 16.21 8.07
CA LEU A 111 -22.35 16.09 7.90
C LEU A 111 -21.77 14.99 8.78
N LEU A 112 -22.24 14.85 10.03
CA LEU A 112 -21.82 13.76 10.90
C LEU A 112 -22.23 12.40 10.32
N GLU A 113 -23.51 12.26 9.90
CA GLU A 113 -24.01 11.03 9.27
C GLU A 113 -23.22 10.67 8.00
N LEU A 114 -22.88 11.68 7.17
CA LEU A 114 -22.09 11.46 5.97
C LEU A 114 -20.66 11.04 6.30
N ASN A 115 -20.07 11.63 7.32
CA ASN A 115 -18.71 11.31 7.76
C ASN A 115 -18.63 9.89 8.36
N GLU A 116 -19.62 9.50 9.16
CA GLU A 116 -19.74 8.14 9.67
C GLU A 116 -19.92 7.12 8.53
N SER A 117 -20.80 7.43 7.56
CA SER A 117 -21.00 6.59 6.39
C SER A 117 -19.74 6.45 5.53
N LEU A 118 -18.96 7.52 5.35
CA LEU A 118 -17.69 7.49 4.63
C LEU A 118 -16.65 6.63 5.37
N ALA A 119 -16.57 6.76 6.70
CA ALA A 119 -15.65 5.97 7.51
C ALA A 119 -15.97 4.46 7.43
N VAL A 120 -17.26 4.09 7.56
CA VAL A 120 -17.70 2.70 7.42
C VAL A 120 -17.43 2.15 6.03
N ASN A 121 -17.66 2.93 4.97
CA ASN A 121 -17.38 2.50 3.60
C ASN A 121 -15.89 2.34 3.32
N GLN A 122 -15.03 3.21 3.87
CA GLN A 122 -13.57 3.06 3.77
C GLN A 122 -13.08 1.79 4.48
N GLU A 123 -13.57 1.54 5.68
CA GLU A 123 -13.20 0.35 6.46
C GLU A 123 -13.64 -0.94 5.74
N LYS A 124 -14.86 -0.96 5.17
CA LYS A 124 -15.36 -2.07 4.37
C LYS A 124 -14.52 -2.30 3.11
N SER A 125 -14.20 -1.25 2.36
CA SER A 125 -13.36 -1.34 1.16
C SER A 125 -11.97 -1.89 1.47
N TYR A 126 -11.35 -1.41 2.55
CA TYR A 126 -10.06 -1.92 3.02
C TYR A 126 -10.12 -3.40 3.41
N PHE A 127 -11.18 -3.81 4.10
CA PHE A 127 -11.38 -5.20 4.48
C PHE A 127 -11.57 -6.13 3.27
N GLU A 128 -12.35 -5.69 2.27
CA GLU A 128 -12.55 -6.42 1.02
C GLU A 128 -11.22 -6.58 0.25
N GLU A 129 -10.42 -5.53 0.14
CA GLU A 129 -9.10 -5.56 -0.50
C GLU A 129 -8.13 -6.53 0.20
N VAL A 130 -8.09 -6.51 1.54
CA VAL A 130 -7.27 -7.44 2.32
C VAL A 130 -7.73 -8.88 2.12
N GLN A 131 -9.04 -9.14 2.08
CA GLN A 131 -9.57 -10.48 1.82
C GLN A 131 -9.23 -10.99 0.42
N GLU A 132 -9.35 -10.13 -0.61
CA GLU A 132 -8.98 -10.49 -1.98
C GLU A 132 -7.49 -10.84 -2.10
N LEU A 133 -6.63 -10.05 -1.47
CA LEU A 133 -5.19 -10.32 -1.42
C LEU A 133 -4.88 -11.66 -0.74
N GLN A 134 -5.53 -11.95 0.40
CA GLN A 134 -5.36 -13.22 1.11
C GLN A 134 -5.84 -14.41 0.28
N GLN A 135 -6.99 -14.29 -0.38
CA GLN A 135 -7.51 -15.34 -1.26
C GLN A 135 -6.61 -15.58 -2.46
N SER A 136 -6.07 -14.51 -3.04
CA SER A 136 -5.12 -14.59 -4.15
C SER A 136 -3.83 -15.32 -3.73
N ASP A 137 -3.26 -14.96 -2.58
CA ASP A 137 -2.05 -15.62 -2.03
C ASP A 137 -2.31 -17.12 -1.77
N LEU A 138 -3.43 -17.46 -1.13
CA LEU A 138 -3.81 -18.85 -0.89
C LEU A 138 -4.00 -19.64 -2.20
N LYS A 139 -4.60 -19.02 -3.22
CA LYS A 139 -4.77 -19.64 -4.53
C LYS A 139 -3.42 -19.91 -5.20
N MET A 140 -2.52 -18.94 -5.18
CA MET A 140 -1.16 -19.10 -5.73
C MET A 140 -0.38 -20.20 -5.01
N ARG A 141 -0.46 -20.28 -3.68
CA ARG A 141 0.17 -21.35 -2.89
C ARG A 141 -0.39 -22.72 -3.26
N ARG A 142 -1.70 -22.86 -3.41
CA ARG A 142 -2.32 -24.13 -3.84
C ARG A 142 -1.86 -24.56 -5.22
N ILE A 143 -1.73 -23.63 -6.15
CA ILE A 143 -1.22 -23.91 -7.50
C ILE A 143 0.24 -24.37 -7.40
N ALA A 144 1.08 -23.66 -6.65
CA ALA A 144 2.48 -24.01 -6.46
C ALA A 144 2.66 -25.40 -5.80
N ASP A 145 1.78 -25.76 -4.85
CA ASP A 145 1.81 -27.08 -4.19
C ASP A 145 1.29 -28.22 -5.08
N ALA A 146 0.48 -27.90 -6.10
CA ALA A 146 -0.03 -28.89 -7.06
C ALA A 146 0.96 -29.22 -8.19
N VAL A 147 2.01 -28.41 -8.38
CA VAL A 147 3.04 -28.65 -9.39
C VAL A 147 3.93 -29.81 -8.96
N PRO A 148 4.20 -30.82 -9.85
CA PRO A 148 5.14 -31.89 -9.55
C PRO A 148 6.57 -31.33 -9.42
N GLY A 149 7.04 -31.15 -8.18
CA GLY A 149 8.32 -30.53 -7.88
C GLY A 149 8.23 -29.54 -6.73
N ALA A 150 9.19 -28.62 -6.64
CA ALA A 150 9.17 -27.53 -5.70
C ALA A 150 9.29 -26.18 -6.44
N VAL A 151 8.22 -25.43 -6.46
CA VAL A 151 8.23 -24.03 -6.93
C VAL A 151 8.95 -23.19 -5.91
N TYR A 152 9.87 -22.34 -6.33
CA TYR A 152 10.66 -21.52 -5.43
C TYR A 152 10.86 -20.10 -5.95
N GLN A 153 11.13 -19.20 -5.01
CA GLN A 153 11.63 -17.86 -5.24
C GLN A 153 12.94 -17.72 -4.48
N TYR A 154 14.00 -17.36 -5.19
CA TYR A 154 15.34 -17.24 -4.65
C TYR A 154 15.89 -15.84 -4.90
N VAL A 155 16.47 -15.26 -3.88
CA VAL A 155 16.98 -13.89 -3.88
C VAL A 155 18.49 -13.92 -3.73
N ILE A 156 19.17 -13.18 -4.59
CA ILE A 156 20.62 -12.90 -4.47
C ILE A 156 20.76 -11.38 -4.39
N THR A 157 21.27 -10.89 -3.27
CA THR A 157 21.52 -9.45 -3.07
C THR A 157 22.91 -9.07 -3.58
N ARG A 158 23.13 -7.78 -3.80
CA ARG A 158 24.40 -7.26 -4.33
C ARG A 158 25.62 -7.58 -3.45
N ASP A 159 25.45 -7.67 -2.15
CA ASP A 159 26.47 -8.05 -1.17
C ASP A 159 26.73 -9.57 -1.11
N GLY A 160 26.05 -10.34 -1.97
CA GLY A 160 26.19 -11.80 -2.06
C GLY A 160 25.35 -12.57 -1.05
N CYS A 161 24.48 -11.92 -0.28
CA CYS A 161 23.54 -12.63 0.58
C CYS A 161 22.52 -13.37 -0.27
N GLN A 162 22.23 -14.62 0.10
CA GLN A 162 21.37 -15.52 -0.65
C GLN A 162 20.27 -16.06 0.27
N ARG A 163 19.04 -16.22 -0.25
CA ARG A 163 17.95 -16.80 0.52
C ARG A 163 16.81 -17.30 -0.36
N PHE A 164 16.08 -18.28 0.12
CA PHE A 164 14.75 -18.58 -0.41
C PHE A 164 13.75 -17.62 0.26
N SER A 165 13.09 -16.78 -0.52
CA SER A 165 11.96 -15.98 -0.02
C SER A 165 10.66 -16.78 0.01
N TYR A 166 10.58 -17.80 -0.83
CA TYR A 166 9.47 -18.74 -0.90
C TYR A 166 9.95 -20.08 -1.46
N ILE A 167 9.38 -21.18 -0.97
CA ILE A 167 9.45 -22.50 -1.57
C ILE A 167 8.16 -23.26 -1.24
N SER A 168 7.59 -23.97 -2.23
CA SER A 168 6.36 -24.73 -2.04
C SER A 168 6.59 -26.00 -1.19
N ARG A 169 5.52 -26.59 -0.69
CA ARG A 169 5.56 -27.83 0.11
C ARG A 169 6.22 -29.00 -0.60
N GLY A 170 6.26 -29.00 -1.94
CA GLY A 170 6.98 -29.97 -2.72
C GLY A 170 8.46 -30.11 -2.38
N ALA A 171 9.05 -29.11 -1.72
CA ALA A 171 10.45 -29.12 -1.27
C ALA A 171 10.79 -30.34 -0.42
N VAL A 172 9.89 -30.80 0.45
CA VAL A 172 10.15 -31.96 1.31
C VAL A 172 10.42 -33.22 0.48
N ASN A 173 9.73 -33.39 -0.66
CA ASN A 173 9.94 -34.52 -1.57
C ASN A 173 11.21 -34.35 -2.42
N MET A 174 11.65 -33.13 -2.66
CA MET A 174 12.84 -32.84 -3.47
C MET A 174 14.13 -32.91 -2.65
N VAL A 175 14.17 -32.24 -1.51
CA VAL A 175 15.42 -32.06 -0.72
C VAL A 175 15.35 -32.67 0.69
N GLY A 176 14.20 -33.20 1.10
CA GLY A 176 14.04 -33.85 2.42
C GLY A 176 13.81 -32.92 3.58
N TYR A 177 13.77 -31.60 3.34
CA TYR A 177 13.49 -30.59 4.36
C TYR A 177 12.14 -29.89 4.07
N PRO A 178 11.36 -29.55 5.09
CA PRO A 178 10.16 -28.75 4.94
C PRO A 178 10.49 -27.30 4.55
N ALA A 179 9.54 -26.62 3.95
CA ALA A 179 9.73 -25.28 3.37
C ALA A 179 10.18 -24.21 4.39
N ASP A 180 9.66 -24.26 5.60
CA ASP A 180 10.01 -23.33 6.69
C ASP A 180 11.47 -23.45 7.12
N VAL A 181 12.03 -24.66 7.16
CA VAL A 181 13.46 -24.89 7.43
C VAL A 181 14.31 -24.28 6.32
N ILE A 182 13.95 -24.46 5.05
CA ILE A 182 14.71 -23.94 3.92
C ILE A 182 14.67 -22.41 3.87
N VAL A 183 13.52 -21.81 4.16
CA VAL A 183 13.37 -20.35 4.19
C VAL A 183 14.17 -19.75 5.35
N SER A 184 14.25 -20.43 6.50
CA SER A 184 15.03 -19.96 7.65
C SER A 184 16.55 -20.16 7.48
N ASP A 185 16.98 -21.24 6.83
CA ASP A 185 18.39 -21.54 6.51
C ASP A 185 18.55 -22.06 5.08
N TYR A 186 18.78 -21.15 4.13
CA TYR A 186 19.01 -21.52 2.73
C TYR A 186 20.24 -22.44 2.55
N SER A 187 21.21 -22.37 3.46
CA SER A 187 22.42 -23.19 3.39
C SER A 187 22.14 -24.68 3.58
N ALA A 188 21.01 -25.03 4.20
CA ALA A 188 20.57 -26.41 4.36
C ALA A 188 20.46 -27.15 3.02
N VAL A 189 19.95 -26.48 1.98
CA VAL A 189 19.85 -27.07 0.62
C VAL A 189 21.24 -27.20 -0.01
N TRP A 190 22.07 -26.16 0.08
CA TRP A 190 23.40 -26.17 -0.53
C TRP A 190 24.33 -27.22 0.07
N LYS A 191 24.21 -27.50 1.36
CA LYS A 191 24.96 -28.57 2.04
C LYS A 191 24.63 -29.98 1.55
N LEU A 192 23.47 -30.16 0.92
CA LEU A 192 23.08 -31.46 0.34
C LEU A 192 23.68 -31.70 -1.06
N VAL A 193 24.04 -30.62 -1.77
CA VAL A 193 24.62 -30.73 -3.12
C VAL A 193 25.96 -31.44 -3.03
N LEU A 194 26.19 -32.39 -3.96
CA LEU A 194 27.49 -33.06 -4.02
C LEU A 194 28.61 -32.06 -4.38
N PRO A 195 29.76 -32.09 -3.69
CA PRO A 195 30.84 -31.12 -3.87
C PRO A 195 31.31 -30.98 -5.33
N GLU A 196 31.25 -32.09 -6.09
CA GLU A 196 31.68 -32.13 -7.49
C GLU A 196 30.77 -31.30 -8.41
N ASP A 197 29.50 -31.13 -8.03
CA ASP A 197 28.51 -30.44 -8.85
C ASP A 197 28.45 -28.93 -8.51
N MET A 198 28.95 -28.52 -7.34
CA MET A 198 28.81 -27.17 -6.81
C MET A 198 29.40 -26.10 -7.75
N SER A 199 30.62 -26.33 -8.26
CA SER A 199 31.28 -25.34 -9.12
C SER A 199 30.50 -25.11 -10.44
N GLY A 200 29.95 -26.19 -11.01
CA GLY A 200 29.14 -26.11 -12.23
C GLY A 200 27.84 -25.34 -12.02
N ILE A 201 27.18 -25.55 -10.88
CA ILE A 201 25.96 -24.81 -10.52
C ILE A 201 26.28 -23.30 -10.39
N MET A 202 27.29 -22.95 -9.62
CA MET A 202 27.63 -21.53 -9.38
C MET A 202 27.99 -20.83 -10.68
N ALA A 203 28.83 -21.42 -11.52
CA ALA A 203 29.19 -20.87 -12.83
C ALA A 203 27.97 -20.69 -13.75
N SER A 204 27.03 -21.65 -13.72
CA SER A 204 25.81 -21.56 -14.54
C SER A 204 24.84 -20.47 -14.03
N ILE A 205 24.74 -20.23 -12.72
CA ILE A 205 23.93 -19.16 -12.13
C ILE A 205 24.53 -17.80 -12.51
N GLU A 206 25.84 -17.63 -12.36
CA GLU A 206 26.52 -16.38 -12.73
C GLU A 206 26.36 -16.06 -14.23
N ASP A 207 26.45 -17.07 -15.10
CA ASP A 207 26.22 -16.87 -16.54
C ASP A 207 24.78 -16.48 -16.85
N ALA A 208 23.80 -17.10 -16.20
CA ALA A 208 22.38 -16.74 -16.35
C ALA A 208 22.10 -15.31 -15.92
N ILE A 209 22.65 -14.87 -14.79
CA ILE A 209 22.54 -13.47 -14.31
C ILE A 209 23.17 -12.51 -15.30
N ARG A 210 24.42 -12.77 -15.70
CA ARG A 210 25.16 -11.89 -16.61
C ARG A 210 24.46 -11.71 -17.96
N ARG A 211 23.86 -12.76 -18.48
CA ARG A 211 23.19 -12.78 -19.79
C ARG A 211 21.71 -12.43 -19.73
N GLY A 212 21.11 -12.39 -18.53
CA GLY A 212 19.67 -12.18 -18.36
C GLY A 212 18.83 -13.29 -19.01
N VAL A 213 19.32 -14.54 -18.99
CA VAL A 213 18.64 -15.68 -19.62
C VAL A 213 18.18 -16.70 -18.59
N ARG A 214 17.26 -17.57 -19.03
CA ARG A 214 16.77 -18.69 -18.21
C ARG A 214 17.94 -19.56 -17.75
N TRP A 215 17.99 -19.82 -16.43
CA TRP A 215 18.90 -20.78 -15.84
C TRP A 215 18.26 -22.16 -15.85
N ALA A 216 19.00 -23.18 -16.31
CA ALA A 216 18.63 -24.58 -16.22
C ALA A 216 19.87 -25.40 -15.97
N HIS A 217 19.88 -26.16 -14.88
CA HIS A 217 21.01 -26.99 -14.50
C HIS A 217 20.55 -28.29 -13.82
N GLU A 218 21.24 -29.39 -14.08
CA GLU A 218 21.01 -30.67 -13.42
C GLU A 218 22.17 -31.00 -12.50
N PHE A 219 21.87 -31.37 -11.29
CA PHE A 219 22.85 -31.64 -10.24
C PHE A 219 22.38 -32.72 -9.29
N ARG A 220 23.34 -33.28 -8.57
CA ARG A 220 23.08 -34.30 -7.57
C ARG A 220 23.05 -33.71 -6.18
N LEU A 221 22.17 -34.22 -5.36
CA LEU A 221 22.19 -33.95 -3.93
C LEU A 221 22.01 -35.24 -3.13
N ARG A 222 22.56 -35.25 -1.92
CA ARG A 222 22.42 -36.33 -0.96
C ARG A 222 21.37 -35.92 0.08
N LEU A 223 20.26 -36.63 0.07
CA LEU A 223 19.19 -36.40 1.05
C LEU A 223 19.66 -36.72 2.49
N PRO A 224 18.97 -36.18 3.54
CA PRO A 224 19.29 -36.50 4.94
C PRO A 224 19.24 -38.00 5.26
N ASP A 225 18.47 -38.79 4.52
CA ASP A 225 18.39 -40.26 4.65
C ASP A 225 19.52 -41.02 3.89
N GLY A 226 20.44 -40.29 3.26
CA GLY A 226 21.58 -40.82 2.53
C GLY A 226 21.35 -41.13 1.06
N ARG A 227 20.11 -41.13 0.58
CA ARG A 227 19.80 -41.35 -0.85
C ARG A 227 20.33 -40.21 -1.72
N VAL A 228 20.80 -40.53 -2.90
CA VAL A 228 21.21 -39.54 -3.89
C VAL A 228 20.11 -39.35 -4.92
N LYS A 229 19.76 -38.10 -5.20
CA LYS A 229 18.80 -37.72 -6.22
C LYS A 229 19.46 -36.84 -7.26
N TRP A 230 19.00 -36.92 -8.48
CA TRP A 230 19.24 -35.95 -9.53
C TRP A 230 18.11 -34.95 -9.54
N LEU A 231 18.41 -33.67 -9.29
CA LEU A 231 17.45 -32.58 -9.44
C LEU A 231 17.80 -31.75 -10.67
N ARG A 232 16.79 -31.23 -11.30
CA ARG A 232 16.89 -30.16 -12.29
C ARG A 232 16.30 -28.89 -11.67
N GLY A 233 17.12 -27.87 -11.54
CA GLY A 233 16.69 -26.50 -11.27
C GLY A 233 16.42 -25.80 -12.61
N ASP A 234 15.34 -25.06 -12.67
CA ASP A 234 14.93 -24.30 -13.84
C ASP A 234 14.29 -22.99 -13.36
N SER A 235 14.90 -21.85 -13.68
CA SER A 235 14.43 -20.56 -13.21
C SER A 235 14.71 -19.42 -14.17
N LEU A 236 13.92 -18.36 -14.04
CA LEU A 236 14.10 -17.13 -14.80
C LEU A 236 14.55 -16.02 -13.81
N PRO A 237 15.73 -15.40 -14.03
CA PRO A 237 16.12 -14.22 -13.26
C PRO A 237 15.28 -13.02 -13.73
N GLU A 238 14.81 -12.23 -12.77
CA GLU A 238 14.28 -10.91 -13.06
C GLU A 238 15.41 -9.91 -13.33
N VAL A 239 15.05 -8.80 -13.96
CA VAL A 239 15.99 -7.68 -14.14
C VAL A 239 16.41 -7.20 -12.75
N PRO A 240 17.73 -7.03 -12.50
CA PRO A 240 18.20 -6.56 -11.20
C PRO A 240 17.52 -5.27 -10.77
N THR A 241 17.09 -5.20 -9.54
CA THR A 241 16.53 -3.99 -8.94
C THR A 241 17.59 -2.90 -8.80
N ALA A 242 17.19 -1.66 -8.49
CA ALA A 242 18.11 -0.51 -8.39
C ALA A 242 19.23 -0.72 -7.35
N ASP A 243 19.02 -1.55 -6.32
CA ASP A 243 20.00 -1.94 -5.31
C ASP A 243 20.87 -3.12 -5.75
N GLY A 244 20.67 -3.66 -6.96
CA GLY A 244 21.39 -4.78 -7.53
C GLY A 244 20.93 -6.16 -7.05
N THR A 245 19.78 -6.25 -6.41
CA THR A 245 19.17 -7.53 -6.02
C THR A 245 18.58 -8.24 -7.24
N VAL A 246 18.85 -9.54 -7.38
CA VAL A 246 18.29 -10.42 -8.43
C VAL A 246 17.33 -11.40 -7.79
N LEU A 247 16.13 -11.49 -8.37
CA LEU A 247 15.09 -12.41 -7.97
C LEU A 247 14.96 -13.51 -9.02
N PHE A 248 14.96 -14.77 -8.57
CA PHE A 248 14.74 -15.93 -9.41
C PHE A 248 13.40 -16.58 -9.08
N HIS A 249 12.59 -16.83 -10.09
CA HIS A 249 11.41 -17.66 -9.98
C HIS A 249 11.67 -19.00 -10.68
N GLY A 250 11.54 -20.08 -9.95
CA GLY A 250 11.96 -21.36 -10.48
C GLY A 250 11.19 -22.57 -9.98
N LEU A 251 11.55 -23.69 -10.56
CA LEU A 251 11.03 -25.02 -10.26
C LEU A 251 12.20 -25.97 -10.08
N LEU A 252 12.17 -26.75 -9.00
CA LEU A 252 13.01 -27.93 -8.83
C LEU A 252 12.19 -29.18 -9.21
N THR A 253 12.73 -30.03 -10.06
CA THR A 253 12.13 -31.29 -10.46
C THR A 253 13.08 -32.44 -10.20
N ASP A 254 12.53 -33.58 -9.78
CA ASP A 254 13.29 -34.82 -9.65
C ASP A 254 13.43 -35.46 -11.04
N VAL A 255 14.67 -35.61 -11.50
CA VAL A 255 15.00 -36.21 -12.79
C VAL A 255 15.79 -37.52 -12.61
N THR A 256 15.74 -38.12 -11.43
CA THR A 256 16.50 -39.32 -11.06
C THR A 256 16.14 -40.51 -11.97
N GLU A 257 14.85 -40.79 -12.10
CA GLU A 257 14.38 -41.93 -12.95
C GLU A 257 14.80 -41.75 -14.41
N ARG A 258 14.66 -40.54 -14.96
CA ARG A 258 15.09 -40.23 -16.31
C ARG A 258 16.61 -40.45 -16.48
N ARG A 259 17.42 -39.97 -15.53
CA ARG A 259 18.88 -40.14 -15.56
C ARG A 259 19.32 -41.59 -15.44
N LEU A 260 18.64 -42.40 -14.62
CA LEU A 260 18.91 -43.82 -14.48
C LEU A 260 18.56 -44.59 -15.79
N ALA A 261 17.40 -44.35 -16.36
CA ALA A 261 17.02 -44.92 -17.61
C ALA A 261 17.95 -44.56 -18.79
N GLU A 262 18.42 -43.30 -18.85
CA GLU A 262 19.41 -42.88 -19.86
C GLU A 262 20.77 -43.57 -19.66
N ALA A 263 21.13 -43.89 -18.42
CA ALA A 263 22.40 -44.61 -18.11
C ALA A 263 22.33 -46.08 -18.46
N GLU A 264 21.16 -46.74 -18.31
CA GLU A 264 20.96 -48.13 -18.66
C GLU A 264 20.95 -48.40 -20.19
N LEU A 265 20.65 -47.32 -20.96
CA LEU A 265 20.61 -47.44 -22.46
C LEU A 265 21.99 -47.20 -23.12
N ARG A 266 23.03 -46.87 -22.33
CA ARG A 266 24.40 -46.64 -22.80
C ARG A 266 25.30 -47.82 -22.53
#